data_9909861c5a77b09f5c56dd9f4d3d2ee5
#
_entry.id   9909861c5a77b09f5c56dd9f4d3d2ee5
#
_cell.length_a   1.000
_cell.length_b   1.000
_cell.length_c   1.000
_cell.angle_alpha   90.00
_cell.angle_beta   90.00
_cell.angle_gamma   90.00
#
_symmetry.space_group_name_H-M   'P 1'
#
loop_
_entity.id
_entity.type
_entity.pdbx_description
1 polymer ?
#
loop_
_entity_poly.entity_id
_entity_poly.type
_entity_poly.pdbx_seq_one_letter_code
_entity_poly.pdbx_strand_id
1 'polypeptide(L)'
;MMLRSIHMFGRVVRRLLILLVLIALAAAGAAYWWLHAPLSLRAGTAADPTLELEIEPGTTPRGVAIAAVKAGVQTDPRLLYYWFRVSGQDRQIKAGNYEIPVGTTPYELLQKLARGEATLRAVTVVEGWTFKQMRAALAKADSLRQDSAAMTHEELMTALDRTGVHPEGRFFPDTYTYAKGSSDMAVLRRALHAMDRRLEAAWSQREADTPLKSADEALVLASIVEKETGSPQDRAEIAGVFTNRMRIGMLLQTDPTVIYGMGEKFDGNLRKRDLQTDTPWNTYTRPGLPPT
;
A
#
# COMPACT_ATOMS: atom_id res chain seq x y z
N MET A 1 -30.35 20.72 72.00
CA MET A 1 -30.94 20.78 70.63
C MET A 1 -29.89 20.51 69.49
N MET A 2 -28.65 20.91 69.69
CA MET A 2 -27.56 20.86 68.70
C MET A 2 -27.10 19.44 68.28
N LEU A 3 -27.04 18.47 69.20
CA LEU A 3 -26.62 17.09 68.96
C LEU A 3 -27.55 16.26 68.04
N ARG A 4 -28.86 16.53 68.04
CA ARG A 4 -29.82 15.87 67.14
C ARG A 4 -29.69 16.30 65.69
N SER A 5 -29.32 17.57 65.43
CA SER A 5 -29.06 18.10 64.08
C SER A 5 -27.84 17.46 63.43
N ILE A 6 -26.75 17.24 64.16
CA ILE A 6 -25.51 16.63 63.62
C ILE A 6 -25.74 15.19 63.18
N HIS A 7 -26.48 14.40 63.96
CA HIS A 7 -26.80 13.03 63.57
C HIS A 7 -27.77 12.95 62.38
N MET A 8 -28.66 13.88 62.22
CA MET A 8 -29.57 13.97 61.09
C MET A 8 -28.82 14.35 59.81
N PHE A 9 -27.92 15.32 59.88
CA PHE A 9 -27.06 15.73 58.79
C PHE A 9 -26.16 14.58 58.30
N GLY A 10 -25.52 13.84 59.21
CA GLY A 10 -24.71 12.66 58.87
C GLY A 10 -25.51 11.53 58.17
N ARG A 11 -26.76 11.34 58.58
CA ARG A 11 -27.66 10.34 57.92
C ARG A 11 -28.03 10.79 56.48
N VAL A 12 -28.29 12.08 56.26
CA VAL A 12 -28.62 12.63 54.96
C VAL A 12 -27.42 12.55 54.03
N VAL A 13 -26.23 12.94 54.49
CA VAL A 13 -24.99 12.85 53.69
C VAL A 13 -24.69 11.40 53.32
N ARG A 14 -24.84 10.43 54.28
CA ARG A 14 -24.61 9.01 53.97
C ARG A 14 -25.61 8.47 52.93
N ARG A 15 -26.90 8.87 53.03
CA ARG A 15 -27.91 8.50 52.02
C ARG A 15 -27.60 9.06 50.64
N LEU A 16 -27.14 10.30 50.55
CA LEU A 16 -26.73 10.93 49.29
C LEU A 16 -25.52 10.20 48.70
N LEU A 17 -24.51 9.86 49.50
CA LEU A 17 -23.38 9.08 49.05
C LEU A 17 -23.75 7.71 48.51
N ILE A 18 -24.64 7.00 49.26
CA ILE A 18 -25.15 5.68 48.80
C ILE A 18 -25.90 5.86 47.46
N LEU A 19 -26.75 6.87 47.35
CA LEU A 19 -27.47 7.14 46.11
C LEU A 19 -26.53 7.45 44.94
N LEU A 20 -25.48 8.26 45.14
CA LEU A 20 -24.47 8.58 44.15
C LEU A 20 -23.72 7.28 43.73
N VAL A 21 -23.35 6.41 44.65
CA VAL A 21 -22.70 5.14 44.34
C VAL A 21 -23.64 4.24 43.55
N LEU A 22 -24.92 4.17 43.89
CA LEU A 22 -25.91 3.37 43.17
C LEU A 22 -26.09 3.91 41.71
N ILE A 23 -26.17 5.22 41.57
CA ILE A 23 -26.23 5.87 40.23
C ILE A 23 -24.98 5.58 39.43
N ALA A 24 -23.79 5.68 40.04
CA ALA A 24 -22.54 5.39 39.38
C ALA A 24 -22.45 3.92 38.92
N LEU A 25 -22.90 2.97 39.79
CA LEU A 25 -22.95 1.56 39.43
C LEU A 25 -23.96 1.26 38.30
N ALA A 26 -25.13 1.89 38.36
CA ALA A 26 -26.14 1.75 37.30
C ALA A 26 -25.62 2.33 35.95
N ALA A 27 -24.94 3.50 35.99
CA ALA A 27 -24.32 4.12 34.82
C ALA A 27 -23.20 3.22 34.25
N ALA A 28 -22.33 2.65 35.11
CA ALA A 28 -21.28 1.74 34.71
C ALA A 28 -21.86 0.46 34.07
N GLY A 29 -22.93 -0.11 34.66
CA GLY A 29 -23.65 -1.26 34.12
C GLY A 29 -24.26 -0.97 32.74
N ALA A 30 -24.90 0.19 32.58
CA ALA A 30 -25.47 0.62 31.31
C ALA A 30 -24.38 0.84 30.23
N ALA A 31 -23.26 1.46 30.60
CA ALA A 31 -22.10 1.65 29.72
C ALA A 31 -21.50 0.30 29.29
N TYR A 32 -21.31 -0.63 30.24
CA TYR A 32 -20.82 -1.97 29.95
C TYR A 32 -21.75 -2.71 28.99
N TRP A 33 -23.06 -2.65 29.25
CA TRP A 33 -24.05 -3.28 28.36
C TRP A 33 -23.99 -2.68 26.95
N TRP A 34 -23.95 -1.35 26.82
CA TRP A 34 -23.88 -0.68 25.54
C TRP A 34 -22.59 -1.03 24.77
N LEU A 35 -21.45 -1.12 25.47
CA LEU A 35 -20.17 -1.47 24.84
C LEU A 35 -20.16 -2.87 24.23
N HIS A 36 -20.97 -3.79 24.77
CA HIS A 36 -21.04 -5.19 24.33
C HIS A 36 -22.34 -5.52 23.57
N ALA A 37 -23.25 -4.56 23.44
CA ALA A 37 -24.43 -4.70 22.61
C ALA A 37 -24.09 -4.48 21.12
N PRO A 38 -24.65 -5.27 20.20
CA PRO A 38 -24.48 -5.06 18.78
C PRO A 38 -24.92 -3.67 18.34
N LEU A 39 -24.08 -2.99 17.54
CA LEU A 39 -24.43 -1.74 16.88
C LEU A 39 -25.48 -2.01 15.80
N SER A 40 -26.53 -1.18 15.76
CA SER A 40 -27.40 -1.15 14.60
C SER A 40 -26.67 -0.49 13.44
N LEU A 41 -26.58 -1.18 12.30
CA LEU A 41 -25.94 -0.68 11.11
C LEU A 41 -27.02 -0.43 10.04
N ARG A 42 -26.92 0.71 9.34
CA ARG A 42 -27.60 0.90 8.07
C ARG A 42 -26.78 0.21 6.99
N ALA A 43 -26.78 -1.12 7.03
CA ALA A 43 -26.05 -1.94 6.09
C ALA A 43 -26.62 -1.81 4.67
N GLY A 44 -25.79 -2.11 3.66
CA GLY A 44 -26.17 -2.23 2.27
C GLY A 44 -27.24 -3.29 2.00
N THR A 45 -27.17 -3.97 0.91
CA THR A 45 -28.16 -4.98 0.48
C THR A 45 -28.08 -6.27 1.31
N ALA A 46 -29.15 -7.05 1.33
CA ALA A 46 -29.22 -8.36 2.02
C ALA A 46 -28.15 -9.37 1.55
N ALA A 47 -27.47 -9.10 0.41
CA ALA A 47 -26.42 -9.93 -0.15
C ALA A 47 -25.02 -9.60 0.43
N ASP A 48 -24.81 -8.41 0.99
CA ASP A 48 -23.56 -8.01 1.65
C ASP A 48 -23.88 -7.25 2.95
N PRO A 49 -23.87 -7.97 4.09
CA PRO A 49 -24.27 -7.40 5.37
C PRO A 49 -23.14 -6.60 6.04
N THR A 50 -22.15 -6.12 5.30
CA THR A 50 -21.04 -5.33 5.83
C THR A 50 -21.24 -3.84 5.60
N LEU A 51 -20.79 -3.01 6.56
CA LEU A 51 -20.73 -1.57 6.44
C LEU A 51 -19.30 -1.14 6.10
N GLU A 52 -19.11 -0.36 5.05
CA GLU A 52 -17.81 0.21 4.71
C GLU A 52 -17.56 1.50 5.47
N LEU A 53 -16.46 1.56 6.21
CA LEU A 53 -16.01 2.72 6.98
C LEU A 53 -14.63 3.16 6.52
N GLU A 54 -14.54 4.33 5.90
CA GLU A 54 -13.28 4.95 5.51
C GLU A 54 -12.79 5.94 6.57
N ILE A 55 -11.54 5.78 6.99
CA ILE A 55 -10.85 6.71 7.90
C ILE A 55 -9.64 7.30 7.17
N GLU A 56 -9.71 8.59 6.87
CA GLU A 56 -8.62 9.30 6.19
C GLU A 56 -7.42 9.51 7.13
N PRO A 57 -6.18 9.55 6.58
CA PRO A 57 -4.99 9.90 7.36
C PRO A 57 -5.14 11.26 8.06
N GLY A 58 -4.78 11.32 9.35
CA GLY A 58 -4.89 12.53 10.16
C GLY A 58 -6.28 12.84 10.73
N THR A 59 -7.26 11.96 10.52
CA THR A 59 -8.60 12.11 11.11
C THR A 59 -8.52 12.07 12.64
N THR A 60 -9.10 13.07 13.29
CA THR A 60 -9.16 13.12 14.76
C THR A 60 -10.10 12.04 15.32
N PRO A 61 -9.96 11.61 16.60
CA PRO A 61 -10.88 10.63 17.21
C PRO A 61 -12.36 11.04 17.15
N ARG A 62 -12.63 12.34 17.23
CA ARG A 62 -13.99 12.87 17.03
C ARG A 62 -14.43 12.73 15.55
N GLY A 63 -13.52 13.00 14.63
CA GLY A 63 -13.75 12.80 13.20
C GLY A 63 -14.05 11.35 12.87
N VAL A 64 -13.33 10.39 13.47
CA VAL A 64 -13.58 8.95 13.33
C VAL A 64 -14.98 8.58 13.79
N ALA A 65 -15.42 9.06 14.95
CA ALA A 65 -16.77 8.80 15.46
C ALA A 65 -17.85 9.36 14.52
N ILE A 66 -17.63 10.55 13.95
CA ILE A 66 -18.54 11.18 12.96
C ILE A 66 -18.52 10.36 11.65
N ALA A 67 -17.35 9.95 11.19
CA ALA A 67 -17.21 9.12 9.97
C ALA A 67 -17.96 7.79 10.12
N ALA A 68 -17.85 7.11 11.25
CA ALA A 68 -18.57 5.87 11.53
C ALA A 68 -20.09 6.05 11.46
N VAL A 69 -20.64 7.12 12.05
CA VAL A 69 -22.08 7.42 11.99
C VAL A 69 -22.50 7.81 10.57
N LYS A 70 -21.69 8.61 9.87
CA LYS A 70 -21.94 8.98 8.47
C LYS A 70 -21.92 7.76 7.53
N ALA A 71 -21.03 6.80 7.80
CA ALA A 71 -20.98 5.54 7.07
C ALA A 71 -22.22 4.68 7.29
N GLY A 72 -22.91 4.81 8.43
CA GLY A 72 -24.17 4.09 8.69
C GLY A 72 -24.28 3.43 10.07
N VAL A 73 -23.31 3.64 10.96
CA VAL A 73 -23.43 3.20 12.34
C VAL A 73 -24.51 4.01 13.05
N GLN A 74 -25.58 3.35 13.51
CA GLN A 74 -26.71 3.99 14.15
C GLN A 74 -26.46 4.18 15.64
N THR A 75 -25.74 5.22 16.00
CA THR A 75 -25.49 5.64 17.39
C THR A 75 -25.18 7.14 17.46
N ASP A 76 -25.18 7.71 18.66
CA ASP A 76 -24.69 9.10 18.81
C ASP A 76 -23.14 9.12 18.66
N PRO A 77 -22.59 9.92 17.76
CA PRO A 77 -21.13 10.00 17.57
C PRO A 77 -20.41 10.47 18.84
N ARG A 78 -21.09 11.16 19.75
CA ARG A 78 -20.53 11.56 21.06
C ARG A 78 -20.23 10.34 21.93
N LEU A 79 -21.10 9.31 21.92
CA LEU A 79 -20.90 8.09 22.70
C LEU A 79 -19.65 7.34 22.20
N LEU A 80 -19.49 7.19 20.88
CA LEU A 80 -18.28 6.61 20.31
C LEU A 80 -17.04 7.42 20.64
N TYR A 81 -17.09 8.74 20.50
CA TYR A 81 -15.97 9.62 20.83
C TYR A 81 -15.54 9.49 22.28
N TYR A 82 -16.48 9.55 23.24
CA TYR A 82 -16.16 9.39 24.67
C TYR A 82 -15.60 8.00 24.96
N TRP A 83 -16.14 6.97 24.33
CA TRP A 83 -15.58 5.62 24.44
C TRP A 83 -14.12 5.56 23.95
N PHE A 84 -13.84 6.11 22.78
CA PHE A 84 -12.47 6.14 22.25
C PHE A 84 -11.50 6.86 23.20
N ARG A 85 -11.94 7.95 23.81
CA ARG A 85 -11.14 8.72 24.77
C ARG A 85 -10.91 7.98 26.08
N VAL A 86 -11.95 7.42 26.67
CA VAL A 86 -11.89 6.74 27.99
C VAL A 86 -11.10 5.43 27.90
N SER A 87 -11.17 4.75 26.77
CA SER A 87 -10.39 3.52 26.53
C SER A 87 -8.87 3.77 26.46
N GLY A 88 -8.42 5.01 26.22
CA GLY A 88 -7.01 5.36 26.00
C GLY A 88 -6.45 4.88 24.65
N GLN A 89 -7.27 4.31 23.77
CA GLN A 89 -6.86 3.79 22.47
C GLN A 89 -7.14 4.77 21.32
N ASP A 90 -7.63 5.96 21.60
CA ASP A 90 -7.98 6.98 20.62
C ASP A 90 -6.82 7.37 19.69
N ARG A 91 -5.57 7.32 20.20
CA ARG A 91 -4.34 7.60 19.43
C ARG A 91 -3.82 6.41 18.64
N GLN A 92 -4.36 5.22 18.86
CA GLN A 92 -3.97 4.00 18.17
C GLN A 92 -4.83 3.74 16.92
N ILE A 93 -5.92 4.48 16.73
CA ILE A 93 -6.80 4.34 15.57
C ILE A 93 -6.00 4.65 14.31
N LYS A 94 -6.00 3.70 13.38
CA LYS A 94 -5.27 3.78 12.12
C LYS A 94 -6.20 4.21 10.99
N ALA A 95 -5.65 4.97 10.04
CA ALA A 95 -6.33 5.27 8.78
C ALA A 95 -6.46 4.01 7.93
N GLY A 96 -7.52 3.93 7.13
CA GLY A 96 -7.79 2.81 6.25
C GLY A 96 -9.27 2.61 5.97
N ASN A 97 -9.57 1.63 5.13
CA ASN A 97 -10.93 1.20 4.84
C ASN A 97 -11.24 -0.08 5.59
N TYR A 98 -12.33 -0.03 6.37
CA TYR A 98 -12.74 -1.10 7.25
C TYR A 98 -14.11 -1.63 6.84
N GLU A 99 -14.25 -2.93 6.71
CA GLU A 99 -15.54 -3.59 6.60
C GLU A 99 -16.01 -3.95 8.01
N ILE A 100 -17.17 -3.42 8.40
CA ILE A 100 -17.77 -3.59 9.72
C ILE A 100 -18.96 -4.55 9.58
N PRO A 101 -18.84 -5.81 10.01
CA PRO A 101 -19.92 -6.79 9.96
C PRO A 101 -21.12 -6.39 10.81
N VAL A 102 -22.31 -6.81 10.41
CA VAL A 102 -23.49 -6.75 11.27
C VAL A 102 -23.23 -7.53 12.54
N GLY A 103 -23.64 -6.98 13.69
CA GLY A 103 -23.38 -7.56 15.00
C GLY A 103 -22.12 -7.03 15.70
N THR A 104 -21.29 -6.22 15.01
CA THR A 104 -20.13 -5.59 15.63
C THR A 104 -20.56 -4.69 16.80
N THR A 105 -19.89 -4.84 17.94
CA THR A 105 -20.10 -4.01 19.13
C THR A 105 -19.23 -2.74 19.11
N PRO A 106 -19.54 -1.69 19.90
CA PRO A 106 -18.65 -0.52 20.06
C PRO A 106 -17.24 -0.88 20.51
N TYR A 107 -17.11 -1.92 21.35
CA TYR A 107 -15.81 -2.43 21.78
C TYR A 107 -15.01 -3.03 20.62
N GLU A 108 -15.61 -3.93 19.86
CA GLU A 108 -14.97 -4.58 18.71
C GLU A 108 -14.63 -3.58 17.59
N LEU A 109 -15.53 -2.60 17.35
CA LEU A 109 -15.25 -1.52 16.40
C LEU A 109 -13.96 -0.79 16.76
N LEU A 110 -13.79 -0.38 18.03
CA LEU A 110 -12.55 0.29 18.46
C LEU A 110 -11.34 -0.61 18.31
N GLN A 111 -11.43 -1.89 18.71
CA GLN A 111 -10.33 -2.84 18.58
C GLN A 111 -9.90 -3.01 17.12
N LYS A 112 -10.86 -3.13 16.20
CA LYS A 112 -10.62 -3.25 14.78
C LYS A 112 -9.88 -2.01 14.22
N LEU A 113 -10.33 -0.82 14.61
CA LEU A 113 -9.72 0.45 14.20
C LEU A 113 -8.30 0.62 14.80
N ALA A 114 -8.12 0.29 16.08
CA ALA A 114 -6.85 0.43 16.79
C ALA A 114 -5.78 -0.56 16.29
N ARG A 115 -6.17 -1.81 15.99
CA ARG A 115 -5.28 -2.81 15.39
C ARG A 115 -4.99 -2.50 13.92
N GLY A 116 -5.84 -1.71 13.25
CA GLY A 116 -5.73 -1.43 11.83
C GLY A 116 -6.12 -2.64 10.98
N GLU A 117 -7.14 -3.39 11.40
CA GLU A 117 -7.70 -4.53 10.66
C GLU A 117 -8.53 -4.05 9.46
N ALA A 118 -7.91 -3.18 8.64
CA ALA A 118 -8.50 -2.73 7.40
C ALA A 118 -8.58 -3.88 6.39
N THR A 119 -9.63 -3.88 5.59
CA THR A 119 -9.73 -4.83 4.47
C THR A 119 -8.69 -4.49 3.43
N LEU A 120 -7.73 -5.40 3.26
CA LEU A 120 -6.67 -5.25 2.30
C LEU A 120 -7.00 -6.02 1.02
N ARG A 121 -6.75 -5.37 -0.10
CA ARG A 121 -6.62 -5.96 -1.43
C ARG A 121 -5.14 -6.10 -1.77
N ALA A 122 -4.84 -6.81 -2.82
CA ALA A 122 -3.47 -6.94 -3.29
C ALA A 122 -3.41 -6.84 -4.82
N VAL A 123 -2.32 -6.27 -5.31
CA VAL A 123 -1.95 -6.30 -6.71
C VAL A 123 -0.53 -6.85 -6.81
N THR A 124 -0.34 -7.84 -7.68
CA THR A 124 0.96 -8.45 -7.92
C THR A 124 1.58 -7.83 -9.17
N VAL A 125 2.79 -7.34 -9.03
CA VAL A 125 3.68 -6.94 -10.13
C VAL A 125 4.66 -8.08 -10.34
N VAL A 126 4.58 -8.72 -11.52
CA VAL A 126 5.36 -9.91 -11.83
C VAL A 126 6.74 -9.51 -12.35
N GLU A 127 7.75 -10.31 -12.03
CA GLU A 127 9.11 -10.17 -12.53
C GLU A 127 9.13 -10.19 -14.07
N GLY A 128 10.02 -9.40 -14.64
CA GLY A 128 10.14 -9.26 -16.09
C GLY A 128 9.02 -8.47 -16.77
N TRP A 129 8.03 -7.93 -16.05
CA TRP A 129 7.02 -7.07 -16.64
C TRP A 129 7.61 -5.72 -17.06
N THR A 130 7.09 -5.20 -18.17
CA THR A 130 7.30 -3.80 -18.56
C THR A 130 6.46 -2.88 -17.69
N PHE A 131 6.84 -1.61 -17.61
CA PHE A 131 6.04 -0.59 -16.92
C PHE A 131 4.60 -0.49 -17.46
N LYS A 132 4.42 -0.68 -18.78
CA LYS A 132 3.08 -0.75 -19.40
C LYS A 132 2.23 -1.89 -18.81
N GLN A 133 2.81 -3.07 -18.63
CA GLN A 133 2.11 -4.22 -18.03
C GLN A 133 1.79 -3.96 -16.55
N MET A 134 2.70 -3.36 -15.79
CA MET A 134 2.45 -2.94 -14.43
C MET A 134 1.28 -1.94 -14.35
N ARG A 135 1.26 -0.91 -15.20
CA ARG A 135 0.13 0.04 -15.26
C ARG A 135 -1.20 -0.65 -15.58
N ALA A 136 -1.18 -1.60 -16.51
CA ALA A 136 -2.37 -2.38 -16.84
C ALA A 136 -2.87 -3.24 -15.68
N ALA A 137 -1.97 -3.78 -14.85
CA ALA A 137 -2.33 -4.51 -13.64
C ALA A 137 -2.94 -3.59 -12.57
N LEU A 138 -2.34 -2.42 -12.35
CA LEU A 138 -2.88 -1.41 -11.43
C LEU A 138 -4.27 -0.92 -11.88
N ALA A 139 -4.47 -0.71 -13.18
CA ALA A 139 -5.77 -0.30 -13.73
C ALA A 139 -6.88 -1.35 -13.53
N LYS A 140 -6.52 -2.63 -13.44
CA LYS A 140 -7.45 -3.74 -13.18
C LYS A 140 -7.58 -4.09 -11.70
N ALA A 141 -6.78 -3.46 -10.83
CA ALA A 141 -6.78 -3.75 -9.41
C ALA A 141 -8.09 -3.30 -8.75
N ASP A 142 -8.77 -4.24 -8.09
CA ASP A 142 -10.08 -4.00 -7.50
C ASP A 142 -10.04 -2.88 -6.46
N SER A 143 -10.98 -1.93 -6.59
CA SER A 143 -11.15 -0.82 -5.65
C SER A 143 -9.90 0.04 -5.43
N LEU A 144 -8.92 0.04 -6.35
CA LEU A 144 -7.76 0.93 -6.34
C LEU A 144 -8.11 2.21 -7.12
N ARG A 145 -7.96 3.37 -6.49
CA ARG A 145 -8.22 4.67 -7.13
C ARG A 145 -7.10 4.98 -8.12
N GLN A 146 -7.48 5.28 -9.35
CA GLN A 146 -6.58 5.43 -10.50
C GLN A 146 -6.12 6.90 -10.66
N ASP A 147 -5.41 7.46 -9.68
CA ASP A 147 -4.97 8.86 -9.70
C ASP A 147 -3.88 9.10 -10.76
N SER A 148 -3.12 8.05 -11.12
CA SER A 148 -2.08 8.14 -12.15
C SER A 148 -2.58 7.90 -13.58
N ALA A 149 -3.83 7.49 -13.79
CA ALA A 149 -4.31 6.98 -15.08
C ALA A 149 -4.08 7.94 -16.26
N ALA A 150 -4.31 9.24 -16.04
CA ALA A 150 -4.16 10.27 -17.07
C ALA A 150 -2.74 10.86 -17.16
N MET A 151 -1.82 10.48 -16.26
CA MET A 151 -0.48 11.02 -16.21
C MET A 151 0.40 10.43 -17.33
N THR A 152 1.16 11.28 -18.00
CA THR A 152 2.30 10.89 -18.82
C THR A 152 3.40 10.26 -17.94
N HIS A 153 4.37 9.59 -18.56
CA HIS A 153 5.51 9.03 -17.83
C HIS A 153 6.30 10.10 -17.07
N GLU A 154 6.47 11.27 -17.68
CA GLU A 154 7.20 12.39 -17.08
C GLU A 154 6.45 13.00 -15.89
N GLU A 155 5.15 13.25 -16.02
CA GLU A 155 4.29 13.74 -14.94
C GLU A 155 4.26 12.76 -13.76
N LEU A 156 4.12 11.47 -14.06
CA LEU A 156 4.13 10.42 -13.05
C LEU A 156 5.45 10.39 -12.27
N MET A 157 6.57 10.35 -12.98
CA MET A 157 7.89 10.28 -12.33
C MET A 157 8.21 11.57 -11.58
N THR A 158 7.76 12.72 -12.06
CA THR A 158 7.85 13.98 -11.32
C THR A 158 7.03 13.96 -10.04
N ALA A 159 5.80 13.42 -10.08
CA ALA A 159 4.94 13.23 -8.89
C ALA A 159 5.50 12.20 -7.90
N LEU A 160 6.43 11.37 -8.33
CA LEU A 160 7.18 10.40 -7.51
C LEU A 160 8.58 10.90 -7.10
N ASP A 161 8.87 12.20 -7.28
CA ASP A 161 10.17 12.83 -6.98
C ASP A 161 11.34 12.23 -7.78
N ARG A 162 11.08 11.85 -9.05
CA ARG A 162 12.05 11.27 -10.00
C ARG A 162 11.99 11.95 -11.37
N THR A 163 11.97 13.28 -11.39
CA THR A 163 11.95 14.08 -12.64
C THR A 163 13.08 13.67 -13.58
N GLY A 164 12.76 13.47 -14.86
CA GLY A 164 13.71 13.10 -15.90
C GLY A 164 14.15 11.62 -15.90
N VAL A 165 13.65 10.79 -14.98
CA VAL A 165 13.94 9.36 -14.94
C VAL A 165 12.87 8.59 -15.73
N HIS A 166 13.29 7.68 -16.61
CA HIS A 166 12.36 6.79 -17.32
C HIS A 166 11.76 5.77 -16.35
N PRO A 167 10.44 5.48 -16.37
CA PRO A 167 9.81 4.60 -15.40
C PRO A 167 10.14 3.10 -15.56
N GLU A 168 10.64 2.68 -16.74
CA GLU A 168 10.93 1.28 -17.00
C GLU A 168 11.99 0.74 -16.03
N GLY A 169 11.72 -0.44 -15.45
CA GLY A 169 12.58 -1.10 -14.47
C GLY A 169 12.63 -0.46 -13.09
N ARG A 170 11.97 0.69 -12.84
CA ARG A 170 12.08 1.46 -11.59
C ARG A 170 11.17 0.96 -10.46
N PHE A 171 10.30 0.02 -10.72
CA PHE A 171 9.32 -0.49 -9.75
C PHE A 171 9.62 -1.96 -9.45
N PHE A 172 9.89 -2.25 -8.17
CA PHE A 172 10.26 -3.61 -7.78
C PHE A 172 9.07 -4.57 -7.94
N PRO A 173 9.25 -5.74 -8.58
CA PRO A 173 8.22 -6.75 -8.68
C PRO A 173 7.96 -7.39 -7.31
N ASP A 174 6.70 -7.31 -6.84
CA ASP A 174 6.26 -7.88 -5.56
C ASP A 174 4.72 -7.85 -5.50
N THR A 175 4.14 -8.43 -4.46
CA THR A 175 2.72 -8.29 -4.15
C THR A 175 2.49 -7.13 -3.18
N TYR A 176 1.81 -6.10 -3.67
CA TYR A 176 1.52 -4.87 -2.92
C TYR A 176 0.11 -4.89 -2.38
N THR A 177 -0.01 -4.94 -1.06
CA THR A 177 -1.31 -4.80 -0.39
C THR A 177 -1.72 -3.33 -0.32
N TYR A 178 -3.01 -3.06 -0.42
CA TYR A 178 -3.58 -1.72 -0.31
C TYR A 178 -4.98 -1.78 0.31
N ALA A 179 -5.41 -0.70 0.95
CA ALA A 179 -6.78 -0.57 1.42
C ALA A 179 -7.69 -0.16 0.27
N LYS A 180 -8.96 -0.57 0.30
CA LYS A 180 -9.98 -0.13 -0.66
C LYS A 180 -10.00 1.40 -0.75
N GLY A 181 -10.07 1.94 -1.96
CA GLY A 181 -10.02 3.39 -2.22
C GLY A 181 -8.64 4.03 -2.13
N SER A 182 -7.58 3.26 -1.77
CA SER A 182 -6.21 3.78 -1.81
C SER A 182 -5.81 4.23 -3.21
N SER A 183 -4.95 5.23 -3.28
CA SER A 183 -4.38 5.70 -4.53
C SER A 183 -3.36 4.69 -5.10
N ASP A 184 -3.38 4.48 -6.41
CA ASP A 184 -2.35 3.74 -7.15
C ASP A 184 -0.96 4.38 -7.01
N MET A 185 -0.90 5.72 -6.83
CA MET A 185 0.33 6.44 -6.52
C MET A 185 1.01 5.96 -5.23
N ALA A 186 0.24 5.51 -4.24
CA ALA A 186 0.79 4.96 -3.01
C ALA A 186 1.44 3.58 -3.24
N VAL A 187 0.88 2.76 -4.13
CA VAL A 187 1.46 1.48 -4.56
C VAL A 187 2.74 1.74 -5.36
N LEU A 188 2.69 2.62 -6.35
CA LEU A 188 3.83 3.01 -7.18
C LEU A 188 4.99 3.55 -6.33
N ARG A 189 4.73 4.43 -5.37
CA ARG A 189 5.77 4.95 -4.47
C ARG A 189 6.45 3.87 -3.65
N ARG A 190 5.68 2.89 -3.14
CA ARG A 190 6.26 1.76 -2.39
C ARG A 190 7.11 0.86 -3.28
N ALA A 191 6.65 0.58 -4.50
CA ALA A 191 7.38 -0.23 -5.47
C ALA A 191 8.69 0.45 -5.92
N LEU A 192 8.65 1.77 -6.15
CA LEU A 192 9.81 2.60 -6.46
C LEU A 192 10.83 2.56 -5.31
N HIS A 193 10.42 2.85 -4.08
CA HIS A 193 11.30 2.81 -2.92
C HIS A 193 11.87 1.40 -2.64
N ALA A 194 11.11 0.35 -2.96
CA ALA A 194 11.60 -1.02 -2.83
C ALA A 194 12.72 -1.28 -3.85
N MET A 195 12.57 -0.80 -5.09
CA MET A 195 13.59 -0.92 -6.12
C MET A 195 14.85 -0.12 -5.73
N ASP A 196 14.70 1.14 -5.33
CA ASP A 196 15.82 1.99 -4.92
C ASP A 196 16.69 1.31 -3.86
N ARG A 197 16.06 0.81 -2.79
CA ARG A 197 16.79 0.13 -1.70
C ARG A 197 17.51 -1.13 -2.16
N ARG A 198 16.87 -1.94 -3.00
CA ARG A 198 17.48 -3.20 -3.48
C ARG A 198 18.59 -2.93 -4.46
N LEU A 199 18.42 -1.96 -5.35
CA LEU A 199 19.43 -1.57 -6.32
C LEU A 199 20.66 -0.97 -5.62
N GLU A 200 20.45 -0.10 -4.64
CA GLU A 200 21.55 0.46 -3.83
C GLU A 200 22.30 -0.62 -3.06
N ALA A 201 21.58 -1.55 -2.42
CA ALA A 201 22.20 -2.68 -1.71
C ALA A 201 23.01 -3.55 -2.66
N ALA A 202 22.49 -3.90 -3.82
CA ALA A 202 23.20 -4.70 -4.82
C ALA A 202 24.43 -3.94 -5.36
N TRP A 203 24.28 -2.66 -5.68
CA TRP A 203 25.37 -1.82 -6.19
C TRP A 203 26.49 -1.64 -5.16
N SER A 204 26.17 -1.50 -3.89
CA SER A 204 27.19 -1.39 -2.82
C SER A 204 28.05 -2.65 -2.65
N GLN A 205 27.51 -3.80 -3.04
CA GLN A 205 28.19 -5.11 -2.96
C GLN A 205 28.86 -5.53 -4.27
N ARG A 206 28.89 -4.64 -5.30
CA ARG A 206 29.50 -4.97 -6.59
C ARG A 206 30.98 -5.25 -6.46
N GLU A 207 31.50 -6.08 -7.34
CA GLU A 207 32.93 -6.29 -7.49
C GLU A 207 33.62 -5.01 -8.02
N ALA A 208 34.84 -4.77 -7.55
CA ALA A 208 35.58 -3.54 -7.89
C ALA A 208 35.94 -3.44 -9.40
N ASP A 209 36.06 -4.59 -10.08
CA ASP A 209 36.41 -4.69 -11.49
C ASP A 209 35.22 -4.81 -12.42
N THR A 210 33.99 -4.58 -11.92
CA THR A 210 32.79 -4.61 -12.76
C THR A 210 32.92 -3.59 -13.92
N PRO A 211 32.52 -3.94 -15.16
CA PRO A 211 32.53 -3.01 -16.27
C PRO A 211 31.37 -1.98 -16.21
N LEU A 212 30.44 -2.15 -15.28
CA LEU A 212 29.29 -1.26 -15.09
C LEU A 212 29.72 0.03 -14.37
N LYS A 213 29.22 1.16 -14.83
CA LYS A 213 29.61 2.50 -14.34
C LYS A 213 28.65 3.05 -13.28
N SER A 214 27.43 2.54 -13.22
CA SER A 214 26.41 3.03 -12.30
C SER A 214 25.42 1.92 -11.90
N ALA A 215 24.67 2.16 -10.84
CA ALA A 215 23.56 1.31 -10.44
C ALA A 215 22.49 1.20 -11.55
N ASP A 216 22.27 2.26 -12.31
CA ASP A 216 21.34 2.25 -13.44
C ASP A 216 21.80 1.30 -14.55
N GLU A 217 23.09 1.27 -14.87
CA GLU A 217 23.64 0.28 -15.80
C GLU A 217 23.47 -1.16 -15.27
N ALA A 218 23.61 -1.36 -13.97
CA ALA A 218 23.36 -2.65 -13.36
C ALA A 218 21.86 -3.07 -13.48
N LEU A 219 20.95 -2.13 -13.34
CA LEU A 219 19.52 -2.39 -13.52
C LEU A 219 19.19 -2.75 -14.99
N VAL A 220 19.78 -2.03 -15.95
CA VAL A 220 19.63 -2.34 -17.38
C VAL A 220 20.18 -3.72 -17.71
N LEU A 221 21.36 -4.08 -17.23
CA LEU A 221 21.92 -5.41 -17.44
C LEU A 221 21.05 -6.49 -16.78
N ALA A 222 20.56 -6.26 -15.56
CA ALA A 222 19.67 -7.18 -14.86
C ALA A 222 18.38 -7.43 -15.65
N SER A 223 17.80 -6.38 -16.28
CA SER A 223 16.61 -6.52 -17.12
C SER A 223 16.84 -7.40 -18.35
N ILE A 224 18.03 -7.34 -18.93
CA ILE A 224 18.43 -8.20 -20.04
C ILE A 224 18.53 -9.66 -19.56
N VAL A 225 19.25 -9.89 -18.46
CA VAL A 225 19.41 -11.23 -17.86
C VAL A 225 18.05 -11.84 -17.50
N GLU A 226 17.12 -11.05 -16.94
CA GLU A 226 15.77 -11.50 -16.59
C GLU A 226 14.98 -11.96 -17.83
N LYS A 227 15.23 -11.36 -19.00
CA LYS A 227 14.58 -11.71 -20.26
C LYS A 227 15.25 -12.86 -21.01
N GLU A 228 16.51 -13.16 -20.70
CA GLU A 228 17.24 -14.27 -21.31
C GLU A 228 16.92 -15.62 -20.66
N THR A 229 16.64 -15.62 -19.36
CA THR A 229 16.37 -16.87 -18.64
C THR A 229 15.32 -16.73 -17.55
N GLY A 230 14.44 -17.73 -17.45
CA GLY A 230 13.56 -17.93 -16.31
C GLY A 230 14.19 -18.76 -15.19
N SER A 231 15.44 -19.27 -15.39
CA SER A 231 16.14 -20.13 -14.43
C SER A 231 17.05 -19.29 -13.52
N PRO A 232 16.81 -19.24 -12.20
CA PRO A 232 17.67 -18.51 -11.28
C PRO A 232 19.13 -18.99 -11.28
N GLN A 233 19.35 -20.28 -11.61
CA GLN A 233 20.68 -20.91 -11.63
C GLN A 233 21.55 -20.36 -12.75
N ASP A 234 20.95 -20.01 -13.90
CA ASP A 234 21.65 -19.57 -15.09
C ASP A 234 21.97 -18.08 -15.08
N ARG A 235 21.31 -17.30 -14.21
CA ARG A 235 21.43 -15.82 -14.17
C ARG A 235 22.88 -15.35 -14.02
N ALA A 236 23.66 -15.99 -13.14
CA ALA A 236 25.04 -15.60 -12.89
C ALA A 236 25.94 -15.86 -14.13
N GLU A 237 25.75 -16.99 -14.83
CA GLU A 237 26.50 -17.32 -16.03
C GLU A 237 26.16 -16.36 -17.18
N ILE A 238 24.88 -16.09 -17.42
CA ILE A 238 24.41 -15.15 -18.43
C ILE A 238 24.94 -13.74 -18.17
N ALA A 239 24.85 -13.26 -16.91
CA ALA A 239 25.42 -11.98 -16.50
C ALA A 239 26.93 -11.95 -16.77
N GLY A 240 27.64 -13.05 -16.49
CA GLY A 240 29.06 -13.19 -16.78
C GLY A 240 29.38 -13.08 -18.26
N VAL A 241 28.58 -13.68 -19.14
CA VAL A 241 28.75 -13.55 -20.60
C VAL A 241 28.63 -12.07 -21.04
N PHE A 242 27.58 -11.37 -20.59
CA PHE A 242 27.39 -9.96 -20.99
C PHE A 242 28.45 -9.03 -20.40
N THR A 243 28.85 -9.22 -19.14
CA THR A 243 29.92 -8.41 -18.53
C THR A 243 31.25 -8.64 -19.23
N ASN A 244 31.57 -9.87 -19.66
CA ASN A 244 32.78 -10.15 -20.44
C ASN A 244 32.71 -9.50 -21.84
N ARG A 245 31.56 -9.57 -22.51
CA ARG A 245 31.39 -8.86 -23.81
C ARG A 245 31.63 -7.36 -23.65
N MET A 246 31.09 -6.74 -22.58
CA MET A 246 31.34 -5.34 -22.30
C MET A 246 32.81 -5.01 -22.05
N ARG A 247 33.53 -5.85 -21.29
CA ARG A 247 34.98 -5.67 -21.02
C ARG A 247 35.83 -5.64 -22.27
N ILE A 248 35.51 -6.48 -23.25
CA ILE A 248 36.28 -6.59 -24.53
C ILE A 248 35.69 -5.74 -25.67
N GLY A 249 34.67 -4.91 -25.38
CA GLY A 249 34.02 -4.06 -26.40
C GLY A 249 33.19 -4.83 -27.43
N MET A 250 32.80 -6.05 -27.13
CA MET A 250 31.96 -6.87 -28.02
C MET A 250 30.49 -6.44 -27.92
N LEU A 251 29.76 -6.49 -29.02
CA LEU A 251 28.31 -6.25 -29.03
C LEU A 251 27.57 -7.26 -28.16
N LEU A 252 26.54 -6.83 -27.42
CA LEU A 252 25.79 -7.72 -26.54
C LEU A 252 24.95 -8.73 -27.33
N GLN A 253 24.37 -8.32 -28.45
CA GLN A 253 23.64 -9.17 -29.40
C GLN A 253 22.61 -10.05 -28.71
N THR A 254 21.63 -9.40 -28.08
CA THR A 254 20.57 -10.05 -27.31
C THR A 254 19.19 -9.66 -27.84
N ASP A 255 18.37 -10.64 -28.20
CA ASP A 255 17.05 -10.47 -28.81
C ASP A 255 16.08 -9.63 -27.96
N PRO A 256 16.01 -9.80 -26.64
CA PRO A 256 15.13 -9.01 -25.78
C PRO A 256 15.25 -7.51 -25.96
N THR A 257 16.45 -6.99 -26.22
CA THR A 257 16.67 -5.55 -26.42
C THR A 257 16.04 -5.04 -27.72
N VAL A 258 16.13 -5.84 -28.78
CA VAL A 258 15.51 -5.52 -30.07
C VAL A 258 13.98 -5.58 -29.94
N ILE A 259 13.47 -6.64 -29.31
CA ILE A 259 12.02 -6.82 -29.03
C ILE A 259 11.48 -5.65 -28.24
N TYR A 260 12.18 -5.21 -27.16
CA TYR A 260 11.79 -4.05 -26.38
C TYR A 260 11.76 -2.76 -27.25
N GLY A 261 12.80 -2.55 -28.04
CA GLY A 261 12.89 -1.39 -28.93
C GLY A 261 11.82 -1.36 -30.04
N MET A 262 11.34 -2.52 -30.48
CA MET A 262 10.21 -2.65 -31.42
C MET A 262 8.87 -2.26 -30.76
N GLY A 263 8.72 -2.52 -29.45
CA GLY A 263 7.50 -2.22 -28.71
C GLY A 263 6.27 -2.88 -29.32
N GLU A 264 5.24 -2.10 -29.64
CA GLU A 264 3.97 -2.60 -30.21
C GLU A 264 4.09 -3.14 -31.64
N LYS A 265 5.20 -2.87 -32.32
CA LYS A 265 5.46 -3.41 -33.68
C LYS A 265 5.92 -4.86 -33.65
N PHE A 266 6.28 -5.39 -32.49
CA PHE A 266 6.66 -6.80 -32.35
C PHE A 266 5.43 -7.70 -32.42
N ASP A 267 5.37 -8.54 -33.45
CA ASP A 267 4.26 -9.45 -33.74
C ASP A 267 4.46 -10.90 -33.22
N GLY A 268 5.49 -11.08 -32.36
CA GLY A 268 5.86 -12.39 -31.82
C GLY A 268 6.93 -13.13 -32.62
N ASN A 269 7.40 -12.55 -33.74
CA ASN A 269 8.42 -13.16 -34.59
C ASN A 269 9.53 -12.15 -34.92
N LEU A 270 10.74 -12.40 -34.41
CA LEU A 270 11.93 -11.60 -34.68
C LEU A 270 12.58 -12.02 -36.00
N ARG A 271 12.73 -11.08 -36.94
CA ARG A 271 13.24 -11.32 -38.26
C ARG A 271 14.64 -10.77 -38.43
N LYS A 272 15.41 -11.28 -39.37
CA LYS A 272 16.77 -10.81 -39.69
C LYS A 272 16.82 -9.30 -39.96
N ARG A 273 15.81 -8.74 -40.64
CA ARG A 273 15.71 -7.29 -40.86
C ARG A 273 15.60 -6.49 -39.56
N ASP A 274 14.94 -7.06 -38.54
CA ASP A 274 14.73 -6.38 -37.26
C ASP A 274 16.06 -6.30 -36.49
N LEU A 275 16.88 -7.35 -36.55
CA LEU A 275 18.25 -7.39 -36.00
C LEU A 275 19.20 -6.42 -36.72
N GLN A 276 18.93 -6.08 -37.98
CA GLN A 276 19.76 -5.16 -38.81
C GLN A 276 19.27 -3.71 -38.76
N THR A 277 18.06 -3.46 -38.26
CA THR A 277 17.50 -2.13 -38.13
C THR A 277 18.10 -1.42 -36.93
N ASP A 278 18.82 -0.31 -37.19
CA ASP A 278 19.45 0.48 -36.14
C ASP A 278 18.41 1.22 -35.30
N THR A 279 18.39 0.94 -34.01
CA THR A 279 17.60 1.64 -32.98
C THR A 279 18.44 1.85 -31.73
N PRO A 280 18.09 2.75 -30.83
CA PRO A 280 18.80 2.93 -29.57
C PRO A 280 18.91 1.67 -28.72
N TRP A 281 17.97 0.73 -28.85
CA TRP A 281 17.93 -0.52 -28.11
C TRP A 281 18.54 -1.71 -28.88
N ASN A 282 18.94 -1.57 -30.13
CA ASN A 282 19.45 -2.68 -30.90
C ASN A 282 20.93 -3.00 -30.59
N THR A 283 21.14 -3.97 -29.71
CA THR A 283 22.48 -4.44 -29.29
C THR A 283 23.21 -5.30 -30.34
N TYR A 284 22.60 -5.55 -31.49
CA TYR A 284 23.28 -6.13 -32.66
C TYR A 284 23.99 -5.07 -33.51
N THR A 285 23.53 -3.81 -33.43
CA THR A 285 24.09 -2.72 -34.22
C THR A 285 24.86 -1.69 -33.39
N ARG A 286 24.58 -1.63 -32.08
CA ARG A 286 25.15 -0.66 -31.15
C ARG A 286 25.91 -1.33 -30.01
N PRO A 287 27.12 -0.82 -29.64
CA PRO A 287 27.90 -1.33 -28.54
C PRO A 287 27.33 -0.88 -27.18
N GLY A 288 27.58 -1.67 -26.15
CA GLY A 288 27.21 -1.35 -24.78
C GLY A 288 25.74 -1.64 -24.43
N LEU A 289 25.32 -1.12 -23.31
CA LEU A 289 23.95 -1.28 -22.83
C LEU A 289 22.99 -0.34 -23.55
N PRO A 290 21.72 -0.76 -23.76
CA PRO A 290 20.68 0.15 -24.26
C PRO A 290 20.35 1.22 -23.22
N PRO A 291 19.61 2.30 -23.61
CA PRO A 291 19.34 3.41 -22.70
C PRO A 291 18.42 3.09 -21.53
N THR A 292 17.55 2.07 -21.65
CA THR A 292 16.65 1.58 -20.59
C THR A 292 16.41 0.09 -20.76
#